data_8b2c1d17e46ba682ca6c6e314c3ff39c
#
_entry.id   8b2c1d17e46ba682ca6c6e314c3ff39c
#
_cell.length_a   1.000
_cell.length_b   1.000
_cell.length_c   1.000
_cell.angle_alpha   90.00
_cell.angle_beta   90.00
_cell.angle_gamma   90.00
#
_symmetry.space_group_name_H-M   'P 1'
#
loop_
_entity.id
_entity.type
_entity.pdbx_description
1 polymer ?
#
loop_
_entity_poly.entity_id
_entity_poly.type
_entity_poly.pdbx_seq_one_letter_code
_entity_poly.pdbx_strand_id
1 'polypeptide(L)'
;TIHRWIESNDSKQRPAMIVHRLDRAACGLIIIAHSKQMTQTLSDLFKQRTIEKKYKAIVCGEFPIQAEFISINSPIDGKHACSKIKQLGYCPQTNLSLLEVNIETGRKHQIRRHLSEYGFPIHGDRLYGGGESVDLKLAAFFLQFNCPNTNELKEFHLPIDLQPHL
;
A
#
# COMPACT_ATOMS: atom_id res chain seq x y z
N THR A 1 -4.43 -7.70 17.96
CA THR A 1 -3.48 -7.31 16.87
C THR A 1 -3.29 -8.46 15.90
N ILE A 2 -2.96 -8.18 14.63
CA ILE A 2 -2.85 -9.20 13.57
C ILE A 2 -1.83 -10.31 13.91
N HIS A 3 -0.69 -9.96 14.53
CA HIS A 3 0.31 -10.97 14.91
C HIS A 3 -0.24 -11.97 15.94
N ARG A 4 -0.98 -11.52 16.96
CA ARG A 4 -1.62 -12.42 17.92
C ARG A 4 -2.64 -13.34 17.26
N TRP A 5 -3.42 -12.81 16.32
CA TRP A 5 -4.38 -13.62 15.57
C TRP A 5 -3.68 -14.71 14.75
N ILE A 6 -2.56 -14.36 14.07
CA ILE A 6 -1.77 -15.32 13.30
C ILE A 6 -1.18 -16.38 14.23
N GLU A 7 -0.55 -16.01 15.35
CA GLU A 7 0.00 -16.96 16.32
C GLU A 7 -1.06 -17.93 16.86
N SER A 8 -2.28 -17.44 17.11
CA SER A 8 -3.38 -18.28 17.61
C SER A 8 -3.98 -19.18 16.54
N ASN A 9 -3.86 -18.84 15.25
CA ASN A 9 -4.45 -19.60 14.14
C ASN A 9 -3.41 -20.36 13.28
N ASP A 10 -2.10 -20.17 13.53
CA ASP A 10 -1.08 -20.99 12.88
C ASP A 10 -1.03 -22.38 13.49
N SER A 11 -1.30 -23.42 12.67
CA SER A 11 -1.29 -24.82 13.10
C SER A 11 0.03 -25.27 13.73
N LYS A 12 1.14 -24.60 13.41
CA LYS A 12 2.47 -24.85 13.95
C LYS A 12 2.83 -23.96 15.14
N GLN A 13 1.93 -23.08 15.57
CA GLN A 13 2.12 -22.14 16.68
C GLN A 13 3.44 -21.33 16.58
N ARG A 14 3.83 -20.96 15.36
CA ARG A 14 5.06 -20.21 15.14
C ARG A 14 4.89 -18.76 15.58
N PRO A 15 5.95 -18.11 16.10
CA PRO A 15 5.89 -16.68 16.40
C PRO A 15 5.58 -15.88 15.14
N ALA A 16 4.79 -14.80 15.25
CA ALA A 16 4.47 -13.91 14.16
C ALA A 16 5.17 -12.55 14.38
N MET A 17 6.13 -12.22 13.52
CA MET A 17 6.93 -11.02 13.60
C MET A 17 6.64 -10.11 12.41
N ILE A 18 6.28 -8.85 12.69
CA ILE A 18 5.96 -7.85 11.67
C ILE A 18 7.25 -7.27 11.10
N VAL A 19 7.43 -7.29 9.78
CA VAL A 19 8.59 -6.74 9.07
C VAL A 19 8.33 -5.38 8.43
N HIS A 20 7.06 -5.07 8.14
CA HIS A 20 6.61 -3.77 7.65
C HIS A 20 5.19 -3.48 8.13
N ARG A 21 4.68 -2.32 7.79
CA ARG A 21 3.36 -1.88 8.25
C ARG A 21 2.48 -1.37 7.12
N LEU A 22 1.17 -1.48 7.32
CA LEU A 22 0.14 -0.71 6.64
C LEU A 22 -0.38 0.38 7.58
N ASP A 23 -0.98 1.42 7.02
CA ASP A 23 -1.72 2.40 7.81
C ASP A 23 -2.93 1.74 8.47
N ARG A 24 -3.34 2.22 9.65
CA ARG A 24 -4.40 1.57 10.45
C ARG A 24 -5.70 1.32 9.67
N ALA A 25 -6.05 2.25 8.77
CA ALA A 25 -7.27 2.18 7.98
C ALA A 25 -7.07 1.55 6.58
N ALA A 26 -5.82 1.28 6.15
CA ALA A 26 -5.53 0.61 4.89
C ALA A 26 -5.64 -0.92 5.05
N CYS A 27 -5.98 -1.59 3.96
CA CYS A 27 -6.01 -3.05 3.88
C CYS A 27 -4.97 -3.61 2.92
N GLY A 28 -4.92 -4.94 2.75
CA GLY A 28 -4.11 -5.62 1.76
C GLY A 28 -2.96 -6.45 2.30
N LEU A 29 -1.98 -6.71 1.45
CA LEU A 29 -0.89 -7.65 1.70
C LEU A 29 0.08 -7.15 2.78
N ILE A 30 0.42 -8.04 3.71
CA ILE A 30 1.43 -7.82 4.74
C ILE A 30 2.33 -9.06 4.87
N ILE A 31 3.63 -8.86 5.00
CA ILE A 31 4.61 -9.94 5.20
C ILE A 31 4.82 -10.14 6.69
N ILE A 32 4.72 -11.39 7.12
CA ILE A 32 5.00 -11.83 8.49
C ILE A 32 6.15 -12.82 8.45
N ALA A 33 7.13 -12.63 9.33
CA ALA A 33 8.23 -13.57 9.52
C ALA A 33 8.00 -14.46 10.74
N HIS A 34 8.51 -15.68 10.69
CA HIS A 34 8.40 -16.67 11.77
C HIS A 34 9.71 -16.91 12.54
N SER A 35 10.72 -16.10 12.28
CA SER A 35 12.00 -16.11 13.02
C SER A 35 12.64 -14.72 13.06
N LYS A 36 13.45 -14.47 14.09
CA LYS A 36 14.20 -13.20 14.22
C LYS A 36 15.13 -12.96 13.04
N GLN A 37 15.83 -14.01 12.58
CA GLN A 37 16.73 -13.93 11.42
C GLN A 37 15.95 -13.49 10.16
N MET A 38 14.82 -14.13 9.86
CA MET A 38 14.01 -13.77 8.69
C MET A 38 13.40 -12.37 8.82
N THR A 39 13.01 -11.96 10.04
CA THR A 39 12.53 -10.60 10.31
C THR A 39 13.60 -9.57 9.94
N GLN A 40 14.85 -9.79 10.36
CA GLN A 40 15.95 -8.89 10.04
C GLN A 40 16.21 -8.85 8.52
N THR A 41 16.33 -10.01 7.89
CA THR A 41 16.61 -10.12 6.45
C THR A 41 15.52 -9.42 5.61
N LEU A 42 14.23 -9.70 5.88
CA LEU A 42 13.14 -9.05 5.16
C LEU A 42 13.06 -7.54 5.45
N SER A 43 13.33 -7.11 6.68
CA SER A 43 13.38 -5.69 7.03
C SER A 43 14.50 -4.96 6.27
N ASP A 44 15.62 -5.63 6.03
CA ASP A 44 16.72 -5.06 5.25
C ASP A 44 16.37 -4.97 3.75
N LEU A 45 15.63 -5.92 3.18
CA LEU A 45 15.08 -5.79 1.82
C LEU A 45 14.15 -4.57 1.70
N PHE A 46 13.30 -4.30 2.71
CA PHE A 46 12.48 -3.09 2.74
C PHE A 46 13.33 -1.80 2.80
N LYS A 47 14.39 -1.78 3.61
CA LYS A 47 15.32 -0.63 3.70
C LYS A 47 16.07 -0.40 2.39
N GLN A 48 16.50 -1.48 1.73
CA GLN A 48 17.19 -1.45 0.43
C GLN A 48 16.25 -1.17 -0.75
N ARG A 49 14.92 -1.13 -0.52
CA ARG A 49 13.88 -0.90 -1.54
C ARG A 49 13.87 -1.94 -2.66
N THR A 50 14.24 -3.18 -2.33
CA THR A 50 14.23 -4.32 -3.26
C THR A 50 12.90 -5.07 -3.28
N ILE A 51 11.95 -4.66 -2.43
CA ILE A 51 10.57 -5.17 -2.44
C ILE A 51 9.69 -4.19 -3.21
N GLU A 52 9.14 -4.65 -4.34
CA GLU A 52 8.15 -3.91 -5.10
C GLU A 52 6.80 -3.97 -4.39
N LYS A 53 6.13 -2.82 -4.29
CA LYS A 53 4.80 -2.70 -3.69
C LYS A 53 3.92 -1.81 -4.55
N LYS A 54 2.73 -2.33 -4.89
CA LYS A 54 1.72 -1.53 -5.58
C LYS A 54 0.45 -1.46 -4.75
N TYR A 55 -0.18 -0.31 -4.83
CA TYR A 55 -1.42 -0.02 -4.13
C TYR A 55 -2.52 0.33 -5.13
N LYS A 56 -3.75 -0.02 -4.81
CA LYS A 56 -4.95 0.56 -5.43
C LYS A 56 -5.58 1.55 -4.46
N ALA A 57 -6.00 2.68 -4.99
CA ALA A 57 -6.73 3.70 -4.26
C ALA A 57 -7.92 4.19 -5.07
N ILE A 58 -9.03 4.49 -4.40
CA ILE A 58 -10.11 5.27 -5.00
C ILE A 58 -10.02 6.68 -4.44
N VAL A 59 -9.97 7.67 -5.33
CA VAL A 59 -9.88 9.09 -4.96
C VAL A 59 -11.13 9.86 -5.39
N CYS A 60 -11.38 10.98 -4.71
CA CYS A 60 -12.43 11.91 -5.07
C CYS A 60 -11.99 12.75 -6.27
N GLY A 61 -12.87 12.89 -7.27
CA GLY A 61 -12.63 13.68 -8.48
C GLY A 61 -12.07 12.88 -9.65
N GLU A 62 -12.09 13.54 -10.82
CA GLU A 62 -11.53 13.01 -12.07
C GLU A 62 -10.03 13.21 -12.11
N PHE A 63 -9.26 12.16 -11.79
CA PHE A 63 -7.80 12.21 -11.82
C PHE A 63 -7.30 12.29 -13.27
N PRO A 64 -6.25 13.08 -13.59
CA PRO A 64 -5.78 13.24 -14.96
C PRO A 64 -5.38 11.91 -15.62
N ILE A 65 -5.91 11.66 -16.82
CA ILE A 65 -5.51 10.51 -17.66
C ILE A 65 -4.21 10.86 -18.36
N GLN A 66 -3.18 10.03 -18.16
CA GLN A 66 -1.91 10.11 -18.87
C GLN A 66 -1.44 8.72 -19.28
N ALA A 67 -0.70 8.63 -20.39
CA ALA A 67 -0.11 7.37 -20.85
C ALA A 67 0.92 6.85 -19.84
N GLU A 68 1.70 7.76 -19.26
CA GLU A 68 2.74 7.46 -18.28
C GLU A 68 2.29 7.72 -16.84
N PHE A 69 3.04 7.19 -15.87
CA PHE A 69 2.82 7.48 -14.46
C PHE A 69 3.12 8.94 -14.11
N ILE A 70 2.23 9.59 -13.38
CA ILE A 70 2.47 10.89 -12.76
C ILE A 70 3.31 10.66 -11.51
N SER A 71 4.45 11.36 -11.40
CA SER A 71 5.32 11.29 -10.23
C SER A 71 5.07 12.46 -9.28
N ILE A 72 4.72 12.15 -8.03
CA ILE A 72 4.62 13.14 -6.94
C ILE A 72 5.85 12.97 -6.05
N ASN A 73 6.66 14.04 -5.95
CA ASN A 73 7.94 14.06 -5.25
C ASN A 73 7.96 15.04 -4.05
N SER A 74 6.80 15.34 -3.47
CA SER A 74 6.70 16.21 -2.29
C SER A 74 7.37 15.57 -1.07
N PRO A 75 8.25 16.27 -0.35
CA PRO A 75 8.87 15.73 0.85
C PRO A 75 7.84 15.56 1.97
N ILE A 76 7.96 14.49 2.74
CA ILE A 76 7.11 14.20 3.89
C ILE A 76 7.95 14.29 5.16
N ASP A 77 7.55 15.19 6.08
CA ASP A 77 8.28 15.47 7.31
C ASP A 77 9.78 15.78 7.06
N GLY A 78 10.05 16.61 6.02
CA GLY A 78 11.39 17.01 5.60
C GLY A 78 12.22 15.91 4.93
N LYS A 79 11.62 14.72 4.65
CA LYS A 79 12.31 13.58 4.04
C LYS A 79 11.79 13.33 2.63
N HIS A 80 12.70 13.03 1.72
CA HIS A 80 12.34 12.65 0.36
C HIS A 80 11.28 11.54 0.34
N ALA A 81 10.24 11.78 -0.47
CA ALA A 81 9.15 10.83 -0.72
C ALA A 81 8.77 10.88 -2.20
N CYS A 82 8.56 9.72 -2.81
CA CYS A 82 8.18 9.59 -4.21
C CYS A 82 7.07 8.56 -4.37
N SER A 83 5.98 8.97 -5.03
CA SER A 83 4.84 8.12 -5.42
C SER A 83 4.59 8.29 -6.90
N LYS A 84 4.48 7.17 -7.64
CA LYS A 84 4.13 7.13 -9.06
C LYS A 84 2.68 6.66 -9.18
N ILE A 85 1.86 7.42 -9.89
CA ILE A 85 0.41 7.25 -9.91
C ILE A 85 -0.08 7.13 -11.34
N LYS A 86 -0.98 6.18 -11.59
CA LYS A 86 -1.66 6.00 -12.89
C LYS A 86 -3.15 5.81 -12.65
N GLN A 87 -3.97 6.51 -13.41
CA GLN A 87 -5.40 6.27 -13.42
C GLN A 87 -5.70 4.95 -14.14
N LEU A 88 -6.54 4.12 -13.51
CA LEU A 88 -7.06 2.87 -14.07
C LEU A 88 -8.49 2.99 -14.57
N GLY A 89 -9.27 3.92 -14.01
CA GLY A 89 -10.66 4.16 -14.38
C GLY A 89 -11.24 5.36 -13.67
N TYR A 90 -12.36 5.87 -14.21
CA TYR A 90 -13.13 6.95 -13.64
C TYR A 90 -14.63 6.66 -13.78
N CYS A 91 -15.37 6.94 -12.73
CA CYS A 91 -16.83 6.83 -12.71
C CYS A 91 -17.47 8.23 -12.59
N PRO A 92 -18.06 8.79 -13.69
CA PRO A 92 -18.67 10.12 -13.65
C PRO A 92 -19.84 10.22 -12.68
N GLN A 93 -20.61 9.13 -12.48
CA GLN A 93 -21.79 9.11 -11.62
C GLN A 93 -21.44 9.34 -10.14
N THR A 94 -20.31 8.82 -9.70
CA THR A 94 -19.83 8.96 -8.32
C THR A 94 -18.76 10.03 -8.18
N ASN A 95 -18.22 10.52 -9.32
CA ASN A 95 -17.06 11.41 -9.39
C ASN A 95 -15.84 10.84 -8.63
N LEU A 96 -15.56 9.55 -8.86
CA LEU A 96 -14.47 8.83 -8.25
C LEU A 96 -13.53 8.26 -9.31
N SER A 97 -12.22 8.30 -9.04
CA SER A 97 -11.19 7.67 -9.88
C SER A 97 -10.52 6.50 -9.16
N LEU A 98 -10.29 5.40 -9.88
CA LEU A 98 -9.48 4.27 -9.44
C LEU A 98 -8.04 4.48 -9.91
N LEU A 99 -7.09 4.38 -9.00
CA LEU A 99 -5.67 4.60 -9.24
C LEU A 99 -4.83 3.37 -8.89
N GLU A 100 -3.76 3.14 -9.67
CA GLU A 100 -2.60 2.37 -9.26
C GLU A 100 -1.54 3.32 -8.72
N VAL A 101 -0.95 2.97 -7.59
CA VAL A 101 0.10 3.78 -6.94
C VAL A 101 1.30 2.91 -6.62
N ASN A 102 2.46 3.25 -7.20
CA ASN A 102 3.74 2.63 -6.93
C ASN A 102 4.56 3.56 -6.05
N ILE A 103 5.09 3.08 -4.92
CA ILE A 103 5.86 3.89 -3.97
C ILE A 103 7.34 3.48 -3.96
N GLU A 104 8.22 4.44 -4.17
CA GLU A 104 9.68 4.25 -4.05
C GLU A 104 10.17 4.43 -2.62
N THR A 105 9.39 5.09 -1.78
CA THR A 105 9.67 5.35 -0.37
C THR A 105 8.49 4.91 0.47
N GLY A 106 8.66 4.74 1.78
CA GLY A 106 7.61 4.31 2.71
C GLY A 106 7.45 5.27 3.89
N ARG A 107 7.11 6.53 3.62
CA ARG A 107 6.86 7.53 4.68
C ARG A 107 5.49 7.33 5.31
N LYS A 108 5.32 7.84 6.52
CA LYS A 108 4.02 7.77 7.23
C LYS A 108 2.92 8.44 6.38
N HIS A 109 1.85 7.71 6.09
CA HIS A 109 0.68 8.16 5.31
C HIS A 109 1.05 8.72 3.93
N GLN A 110 2.14 8.23 3.30
CA GLN A 110 2.71 8.83 2.09
C GLN A 110 1.68 8.98 0.97
N ILE A 111 1.02 7.89 0.57
CA ILE A 111 0.04 7.89 -0.53
C ILE A 111 -1.10 8.86 -0.21
N ARG A 112 -1.62 8.81 1.01
CA ARG A 112 -2.74 9.62 1.48
C ARG A 112 -2.41 11.12 1.42
N ARG A 113 -1.22 11.50 1.90
CA ARG A 113 -0.73 12.89 1.89
C ARG A 113 -0.48 13.37 0.47
N HIS A 114 0.26 12.60 -0.33
CA HIS A 114 0.56 12.97 -1.71
C HIS A 114 -0.70 13.19 -2.53
N LEU A 115 -1.66 12.27 -2.46
CA LEU A 115 -2.91 12.39 -3.21
C LEU A 115 -3.78 13.56 -2.72
N SER A 116 -3.86 13.79 -1.41
CA SER A 116 -4.59 14.94 -0.86
C SER A 116 -3.94 16.27 -1.24
N GLU A 117 -2.61 16.38 -1.12
CA GLU A 117 -1.85 17.59 -1.51
C GLU A 117 -1.94 17.85 -3.03
N TYR A 118 -2.08 16.81 -3.83
CA TYR A 118 -2.28 16.92 -5.28
C TYR A 118 -3.73 17.27 -5.68
N GLY A 119 -4.65 17.37 -4.69
CA GLY A 119 -6.05 17.74 -4.90
C GLY A 119 -7.01 16.57 -5.07
N PHE A 120 -6.56 15.33 -4.93
CA PHE A 120 -7.36 14.11 -5.09
C PHE A 120 -7.30 13.24 -3.83
N PRO A 121 -7.95 13.64 -2.71
CA PRO A 121 -7.92 12.86 -1.49
C PRO A 121 -8.55 11.48 -1.69
N ILE A 122 -8.01 10.47 -0.98
CA ILE A 122 -8.54 9.11 -1.04
C ILE A 122 -9.94 9.08 -0.43
N HIS A 123 -10.89 8.47 -1.12
CA HIS A 123 -12.26 8.31 -0.64
C HIS A 123 -12.29 7.54 0.69
N GLY A 124 -13.00 8.10 1.69
CA GLY A 124 -13.02 7.61 3.07
C GLY A 124 -11.82 8.01 3.93
N ASP A 125 -10.95 8.91 3.46
CA ASP A 125 -9.85 9.40 4.26
C ASP A 125 -10.26 10.53 5.20
N ARG A 126 -10.57 10.18 6.45
CA ARG A 126 -11.01 11.11 7.51
C ARG A 126 -9.95 12.13 7.93
N LEU A 127 -8.67 11.84 7.64
CA LEU A 127 -7.56 12.73 8.07
C LEU A 127 -7.15 13.72 6.98
N TYR A 128 -7.36 13.36 5.70
CA TYR A 128 -6.83 14.12 4.58
C TYR A 128 -7.92 14.54 3.57
N GLY A 129 -9.18 14.59 4.00
CA GLY A 129 -10.25 15.27 3.24
C GLY A 129 -11.06 14.38 2.31
N GLY A 130 -10.93 13.05 2.38
CA GLY A 130 -11.68 12.11 1.53
C GLY A 130 -13.09 11.74 2.02
N GLY A 131 -13.59 12.39 3.07
CA GLY A 131 -14.92 12.12 3.66
C GLY A 131 -14.90 11.10 4.80
N GLU A 132 -16.03 10.96 5.51
CA GLU A 132 -16.13 10.14 6.73
C GLU A 132 -17.12 8.97 6.61
N SER A 133 -17.92 8.92 5.54
CA SER A 133 -19.06 8.01 5.42
C SER A 133 -18.68 6.56 5.09
N VAL A 134 -17.45 6.32 4.65
CA VAL A 134 -16.98 5.00 4.25
C VAL A 134 -15.56 4.74 4.78
N ASP A 135 -15.15 3.49 4.75
CA ASP A 135 -13.78 3.11 5.09
C ASP A 135 -12.80 3.56 3.99
N LEU A 136 -11.55 3.83 4.42
CA LEU A 136 -10.47 4.26 3.54
C LEU A 136 -10.30 3.30 2.35
N LYS A 137 -10.46 3.79 1.15
CA LYS A 137 -10.32 3.01 -0.08
C LYS A 137 -8.87 2.95 -0.55
N LEU A 138 -8.00 2.31 0.25
CA LEU A 138 -6.57 2.11 -0.03
C LEU A 138 -6.17 0.68 0.32
N ALA A 139 -5.66 -0.05 -0.67
CA ALA A 139 -5.20 -1.44 -0.49
C ALA A 139 -3.82 -1.69 -1.09
N ALA A 140 -2.93 -2.35 -0.32
CA ALA A 140 -1.71 -2.95 -0.85
C ALA A 140 -2.08 -4.23 -1.62
N PHE A 141 -2.16 -4.15 -2.95
CA PHE A 141 -2.67 -5.26 -3.75
C PHE A 141 -1.60 -6.14 -4.37
N PHE A 142 -0.35 -5.67 -4.40
CA PHE A 142 0.76 -6.40 -4.99
C PHE A 142 2.04 -6.25 -4.17
N LEU A 143 2.75 -7.39 -4.00
CA LEU A 143 4.09 -7.47 -3.42
C LEU A 143 4.95 -8.43 -4.25
N GLN A 144 6.18 -8.00 -4.55
CA GLN A 144 7.15 -8.83 -5.27
C GLN A 144 8.54 -8.67 -4.65
N PHE A 145 9.25 -9.76 -4.46
CA PHE A 145 10.63 -9.77 -3.97
C PHE A 145 11.31 -11.12 -4.24
N ASN A 146 12.65 -11.12 -4.26
CA ASN A 146 13.41 -12.36 -4.27
C ASN A 146 13.43 -12.97 -2.85
N CYS A 147 13.00 -14.21 -2.73
CA CYS A 147 12.96 -14.92 -1.47
C CYS A 147 14.40 -15.08 -0.91
N PRO A 148 14.70 -14.59 0.31
CA PRO A 148 16.07 -14.68 0.85
C PRO A 148 16.62 -16.10 1.01
N ASN A 149 15.75 -17.10 1.14
CA ASN A 149 16.16 -18.50 1.34
C ASN A 149 16.40 -19.25 0.03
N THR A 150 15.59 -18.99 -1.01
CA THR A 150 15.62 -19.74 -2.28
C THR A 150 16.12 -18.93 -3.45
N ASN A 151 16.27 -17.61 -3.27
CA ASN A 151 16.56 -16.63 -4.30
C ASN A 151 15.56 -16.60 -5.48
N GLU A 152 14.41 -17.27 -5.32
CA GLU A 152 13.34 -17.26 -6.32
C GLU A 152 12.53 -15.97 -6.21
N LEU A 153 12.10 -15.44 -7.34
CA LEU A 153 11.15 -14.35 -7.39
C LEU A 153 9.79 -14.82 -6.85
N LYS A 154 9.26 -14.12 -5.86
CA LYS A 154 7.94 -14.38 -5.27
C LYS A 154 7.04 -13.19 -5.54
N GLU A 155 5.87 -13.48 -6.09
CA GLU A 155 4.82 -12.51 -6.37
C GLU A 155 3.56 -12.87 -5.58
N PHE A 156 2.95 -11.87 -4.98
CA PHE A 156 1.71 -12.01 -4.22
C PHE A 156 0.70 -10.97 -4.69
N HIS A 157 -0.52 -11.44 -4.93
CA HIS A 157 -1.63 -10.59 -5.34
C HIS A 157 -2.75 -10.68 -4.31
N LEU A 158 -3.31 -9.54 -3.92
CA LEU A 158 -4.54 -9.51 -3.16
C LEU A 158 -5.68 -10.03 -4.05
N PRO A 159 -6.54 -10.94 -3.58
CA PRO A 159 -7.72 -11.37 -4.33
C PRO A 159 -8.55 -10.19 -4.85
N ILE A 160 -9.12 -10.32 -6.04
CA ILE A 160 -9.73 -9.18 -6.76
C ILE A 160 -10.97 -8.64 -6.03
N ASP A 161 -11.71 -9.50 -5.36
CA ASP A 161 -12.87 -9.18 -4.53
C ASP A 161 -12.54 -8.37 -3.27
N LEU A 162 -11.25 -8.39 -2.84
CA LEU A 162 -10.73 -7.61 -1.71
C LEU A 162 -10.04 -6.30 -2.15
N GLN A 163 -9.91 -6.07 -3.47
CA GLN A 163 -9.31 -4.86 -3.99
C GLN A 163 -10.35 -3.74 -4.13
N PRO A 164 -9.96 -2.45 -3.97
CA PRO A 164 -10.84 -1.33 -4.31
C PRO A 164 -11.27 -1.38 -5.78
N HIS A 165 -12.57 -1.17 -6.04
CA HIS A 165 -13.17 -1.10 -7.37
C HIS A 165 -14.23 0.01 -7.40
N LEU A 166 -14.48 0.60 -8.60
CA LEU A 166 -15.48 1.64 -8.85
C LEU A 166 -16.88 1.06 -8.95
#